data_163cad14041f4b7d6f3491702c5cb028
#
_entry.id   163cad14041f4b7d6f3491702c5cb028
#
_cell.length_a   1.000
_cell.length_b   1.000
_cell.length_c   1.000
_cell.angle_alpha   90.00
_cell.angle_beta   90.00
_cell.angle_gamma   90.00
#
_symmetry.space_group_name_H-M   'P 1'
#
loop_
_entity.id
_entity.type
_entity.pdbx_description
1 polymer ?
#
loop_
_entity_poly.entity_id
_entity_poly.type
_entity_poly.pdbx_seq_one_letter_code
_entity_poly.pdbx_strand_id
1 'polypeptide(L)'
;MNSPLIPPLIPPLISRADSHPGLRVIFAGTPEFARVALEQLHAAGFEIALVLTQPDRPGGRGMKLQTSAVKQFALSHNIPLAQPRSLRLDGKYPDDAALARAAIQAAQADVMVVAAYGLILPQWVLDVVGGDGPAQGAKGKKLGCLNIHASVLPRWRGAAPIHRAIEAGDAETGVTIMQMDAGLDTGDMLLIEKLPIAATDTTGQLHDKLAALGGRLIVQALELAACGGLRPVKQPEPGATYAHKIEKHEAAIDWNQSASVIVRRIRAFDPFPGAHAVLAGEALKVWVAEAVAQTPPVDAEKGTILAVASDGIAIVAMNSIVLLTQLQRPGGKRLSAANFLHGFDIKPGMRFEHNAGSPPQG
;
A
#
# COMPACT_ATOMS: atom_id res chain seq x y z
N MET A 1 36.06 8.81 15.37
CA MET A 1 35.64 8.00 16.53
C MET A 1 34.59 7.04 15.99
N ASN A 2 34.95 5.76 15.82
CA ASN A 2 34.09 4.73 15.24
C ASN A 2 33.16 4.20 16.33
N SER A 3 31.85 4.37 16.16
CA SER A 3 30.85 3.68 16.97
C SER A 3 30.82 2.19 16.59
N PRO A 4 30.79 1.26 17.55
CA PRO A 4 30.72 -0.14 17.26
C PRO A 4 29.33 -0.51 16.70
N LEU A 5 29.34 -1.15 15.52
CA LEU A 5 28.19 -1.85 14.95
C LEU A 5 27.79 -3.00 15.87
N ILE A 6 26.62 -2.92 16.47
CA ILE A 6 26.00 -4.04 17.18
C ILE A 6 25.50 -5.02 16.11
N PRO A 7 25.99 -6.27 16.06
CA PRO A 7 25.46 -7.26 15.13
C PRO A 7 24.03 -7.63 15.51
N PRO A 8 23.15 -7.95 14.54
CA PRO A 8 21.81 -8.41 14.83
C PRO A 8 21.90 -9.75 15.58
N LEU A 9 21.36 -9.79 16.79
CA LEU A 9 21.12 -11.04 17.52
C LEU A 9 20.06 -11.84 16.79
N ILE A 10 20.47 -12.78 15.95
CA ILE A 10 19.60 -13.82 15.40
C ILE A 10 19.46 -14.87 16.51
N PRO A 11 18.29 -15.02 17.15
CA PRO A 11 18.08 -16.13 18.07
C PRO A 11 18.11 -17.47 17.30
N PRO A 12 18.58 -18.57 17.92
CA PRO A 12 18.64 -19.87 17.26
C PRO A 12 17.25 -20.30 16.80
N LEU A 13 17.18 -20.87 15.60
CA LEU A 13 15.99 -21.53 15.03
C LEU A 13 15.44 -22.56 16.02
N ILE A 14 14.39 -22.22 16.74
CA ILE A 14 13.63 -23.16 17.56
C ILE A 14 12.93 -24.13 16.60
N SER A 15 13.09 -25.41 16.85
CA SER A 15 12.49 -26.50 16.09
C SER A 15 10.98 -26.27 15.91
N ARG A 16 10.51 -26.31 14.68
CA ARG A 16 9.14 -25.99 14.23
C ARG A 16 8.02 -26.92 14.80
N ALA A 17 8.34 -27.95 15.58
CA ALA A 17 7.39 -28.98 15.94
C ALA A 17 6.62 -28.75 17.25
N ASP A 18 7.08 -27.85 18.16
CA ASP A 18 6.53 -27.79 19.53
C ASP A 18 6.15 -26.40 20.05
N SER A 19 6.08 -25.37 19.20
CA SER A 19 5.90 -23.98 19.68
C SER A 19 4.98 -23.10 18.82
N HIS A 20 3.77 -23.57 18.50
CA HIS A 20 2.72 -22.61 18.20
C HIS A 20 2.08 -22.19 19.52
N PRO A 21 2.31 -20.96 20.00
CA PRO A 21 1.53 -20.46 21.09
C PRO A 21 0.08 -20.48 20.60
N GLY A 22 -0.81 -21.05 21.38
CA GLY A 22 -2.24 -21.17 21.06
C GLY A 22 -2.93 -19.80 21.00
N LEU A 23 -2.30 -18.83 20.29
CA LEU A 23 -2.87 -17.49 20.08
C LEU A 23 -4.03 -17.58 19.11
N ARG A 24 -5.17 -17.06 19.56
CA ARG A 24 -6.38 -16.87 18.75
C ARG A 24 -6.34 -15.51 18.09
N VAL A 25 -6.44 -15.48 16.78
CA VAL A 25 -6.27 -14.29 15.95
C VAL A 25 -7.61 -13.89 15.33
N ILE A 26 -8.00 -12.63 15.48
CA ILE A 26 -8.93 -11.97 14.56
C ILE A 26 -8.09 -11.33 13.46
N PHE A 27 -8.44 -11.56 12.21
CA PHE A 27 -7.80 -10.91 11.08
C PHE A 27 -8.75 -9.88 10.43
N ALA A 28 -8.30 -8.64 10.24
CA ALA A 28 -9.08 -7.58 9.59
C ALA A 28 -8.33 -7.05 8.36
N GLY A 29 -8.87 -7.32 7.16
CA GLY A 29 -8.23 -6.92 5.92
C GLY A 29 -9.15 -7.04 4.72
N THR A 30 -8.76 -6.47 3.56
CA THR A 30 -9.62 -6.49 2.38
C THR A 30 -8.89 -6.87 1.08
N PRO A 31 -7.82 -6.16 0.63
CA PRO A 31 -7.18 -6.41 -0.67
C PRO A 31 -6.19 -7.57 -0.62
N GLU A 32 -5.54 -7.81 -1.74
CA GLU A 32 -4.53 -8.85 -1.93
C GLU A 32 -3.37 -8.72 -0.93
N PHE A 33 -2.94 -7.51 -0.62
CA PHE A 33 -1.94 -7.25 0.42
C PHE A 33 -2.28 -7.94 1.76
N ALA A 34 -3.54 -7.81 2.17
CA ALA A 34 -4.03 -8.42 3.40
C ALA A 34 -4.18 -9.94 3.27
N ARG A 35 -4.62 -10.43 2.09
CA ARG A 35 -4.76 -11.88 1.85
C ARG A 35 -3.43 -12.61 2.03
N VAL A 36 -2.33 -12.05 1.51
CA VAL A 36 -0.99 -12.64 1.67
C VAL A 36 -0.60 -12.79 3.14
N ALA A 37 -0.88 -11.78 3.97
CA ALA A 37 -0.61 -11.84 5.39
C ALA A 37 -1.50 -12.89 6.11
N LEU A 38 -2.79 -12.94 5.77
CA LEU A 38 -3.72 -13.94 6.31
C LEU A 38 -3.29 -15.36 5.96
N GLU A 39 -2.88 -15.60 4.72
CA GLU A 39 -2.36 -16.88 4.26
C GLU A 39 -1.12 -17.30 5.04
N GLN A 40 -0.17 -16.41 5.27
CA GLN A 40 1.05 -16.73 6.04
C GLN A 40 0.75 -17.01 7.51
N LEU A 41 -0.17 -16.28 8.13
CA LEU A 41 -0.62 -16.58 9.49
C LEU A 41 -1.29 -17.98 9.59
N HIS A 42 -2.17 -18.29 8.64
CA HIS A 42 -2.83 -19.59 8.57
C HIS A 42 -1.82 -20.72 8.31
N ALA A 43 -0.90 -20.55 7.37
CA ALA A 43 0.15 -21.51 7.05
C ALA A 43 1.15 -21.72 8.21
N ALA A 44 1.35 -20.69 9.04
CA ALA A 44 2.14 -20.80 10.27
C ALA A 44 1.39 -21.47 11.41
N GLY A 45 0.12 -21.88 11.24
CA GLY A 45 -0.66 -22.63 12.22
C GLY A 45 -1.35 -21.79 13.28
N PHE A 46 -1.45 -20.47 13.12
CA PHE A 46 -2.24 -19.64 14.03
C PHE A 46 -3.74 -19.94 13.87
N GLU A 47 -4.47 -19.98 14.99
CA GLU A 47 -5.92 -20.15 14.99
C GLU A 47 -6.59 -18.83 14.55
N ILE A 48 -7.11 -18.78 13.33
CA ILE A 48 -7.85 -17.62 12.84
C ILE A 48 -9.32 -17.78 13.25
N ALA A 49 -9.69 -17.18 14.38
CA ALA A 49 -11.01 -17.33 14.97
C ALA A 49 -12.10 -16.54 14.22
N LEU A 50 -11.74 -15.42 13.58
CA LEU A 50 -12.64 -14.57 12.81
C LEU A 50 -11.86 -13.76 11.78
N VAL A 51 -12.44 -13.61 10.59
CA VAL A 51 -12.00 -12.68 9.56
C VAL A 51 -13.00 -11.55 9.42
N LEU A 52 -12.51 -10.32 9.43
CA LEU A 52 -13.27 -9.10 9.10
C LEU A 52 -12.80 -8.58 7.75
N THR A 53 -13.72 -8.36 6.82
CA THR A 53 -13.42 -7.73 5.53
C THR A 53 -14.54 -6.79 5.10
N GLN A 54 -14.25 -5.87 4.19
CA GLN A 54 -15.30 -4.99 3.66
C GLN A 54 -16.35 -5.79 2.87
N PRO A 55 -17.60 -5.29 2.81
CA PRO A 55 -18.63 -5.86 1.96
C PRO A 55 -18.21 -5.93 0.49
N ASP A 56 -18.77 -6.90 -0.22
CA ASP A 56 -18.60 -7.02 -1.68
C ASP A 56 -19.03 -5.72 -2.37
N ARG A 57 -18.27 -5.30 -3.36
CA ARG A 57 -18.54 -4.07 -4.11
C ARG A 57 -18.72 -4.36 -5.59
N PRO A 58 -19.61 -3.62 -6.26
CA PRO A 58 -19.69 -3.67 -7.70
C PRO A 58 -18.34 -3.27 -8.33
N GLY A 59 -17.84 -4.06 -9.27
CA GLY A 59 -16.56 -3.79 -9.93
C GLY A 59 -16.52 -4.33 -11.37
N GLY A 60 -15.59 -3.78 -12.16
CA GLY A 60 -15.38 -4.18 -13.55
C GLY A 60 -16.51 -3.78 -14.51
N ARG A 61 -16.36 -4.24 -15.78
CA ARG A 61 -17.40 -4.06 -16.81
C ARG A 61 -18.63 -4.89 -16.42
N GLY A 62 -19.79 -4.25 -16.31
CA GLY A 62 -21.07 -4.91 -15.95
C GLY A 62 -21.39 -4.88 -14.46
N MET A 63 -20.61 -4.17 -13.62
CA MET A 63 -20.92 -3.88 -12.20
C MET A 63 -21.27 -5.14 -11.37
N LYS A 64 -20.70 -6.30 -11.68
CA LYS A 64 -20.87 -7.52 -10.90
C LYS A 64 -20.25 -7.35 -9.52
N LEU A 65 -20.91 -7.88 -8.48
CA LEU A 65 -20.35 -7.90 -7.13
C LEU A 65 -19.04 -8.70 -7.14
N GLN A 66 -17.97 -8.05 -6.68
CA GLN A 66 -16.65 -8.67 -6.53
C GLN A 66 -16.37 -8.90 -5.06
N THR A 67 -16.03 -10.14 -4.74
CA THR A 67 -15.60 -10.53 -3.40
C THR A 67 -14.15 -10.08 -3.18
N SER A 68 -13.82 -9.67 -1.95
CA SER A 68 -12.43 -9.36 -1.60
C SER A 68 -11.55 -10.60 -1.63
N ALA A 69 -10.25 -10.42 -1.87
CA ALA A 69 -9.27 -11.51 -1.81
C ALA A 69 -9.26 -12.20 -0.43
N VAL A 70 -9.38 -11.42 0.64
CA VAL A 70 -9.49 -11.92 2.02
C VAL A 70 -10.75 -12.77 2.22
N LYS A 71 -11.91 -12.35 1.68
CA LYS A 71 -13.14 -13.15 1.75
C LYS A 71 -12.98 -14.49 1.03
N GLN A 72 -12.41 -14.48 -0.18
CA GLN A 72 -12.19 -15.71 -0.95
C GLN A 72 -11.33 -16.70 -0.16
N PHE A 73 -10.25 -16.23 0.45
CA PHE A 73 -9.40 -17.07 1.29
C PHE A 73 -10.15 -17.62 2.50
N ALA A 74 -10.86 -16.77 3.24
CA ALA A 74 -11.61 -17.19 4.43
C ALA A 74 -12.64 -18.27 4.11
N LEU A 75 -13.41 -18.11 3.00
CA LEU A 75 -14.40 -19.09 2.58
C LEU A 75 -13.77 -20.43 2.14
N SER A 76 -12.65 -20.38 1.42
CA SER A 76 -11.95 -21.63 0.98
C SER A 76 -11.35 -22.43 2.12
N HIS A 77 -11.13 -21.81 3.29
CA HIS A 77 -10.59 -22.45 4.48
C HIS A 77 -11.61 -22.60 5.62
N ASN A 78 -12.91 -22.35 5.33
CA ASN A 78 -14.00 -22.43 6.32
C ASN A 78 -13.77 -21.56 7.58
N ILE A 79 -13.10 -20.42 7.43
CA ILE A 79 -12.84 -19.50 8.53
C ILE A 79 -14.10 -18.60 8.74
N PRO A 80 -14.57 -18.42 9.97
CA PRO A 80 -15.68 -17.50 10.27
C PRO A 80 -15.43 -16.10 9.70
N LEU A 81 -16.46 -15.49 9.07
CA LEU A 81 -16.34 -14.25 8.33
C LEU A 81 -17.45 -13.26 8.72
N ALA A 82 -17.07 -11.99 8.91
CA ALA A 82 -18.01 -10.89 9.03
C ALA A 82 -17.65 -9.74 8.08
N GLN A 83 -18.68 -9.11 7.49
CA GLN A 83 -18.53 -8.04 6.49
C GLN A 83 -19.31 -6.78 6.90
N PRO A 84 -18.97 -6.13 8.03
CA PRO A 84 -19.68 -4.93 8.45
C PRO A 84 -19.38 -3.75 7.51
N ARG A 85 -20.39 -2.94 7.22
CA ARG A 85 -20.23 -1.67 6.48
C ARG A 85 -19.56 -0.58 7.35
N SER A 86 -19.65 -0.73 8.66
CA SER A 86 -19.04 0.16 9.64
C SER A 86 -18.88 -0.58 10.97
N LEU A 87 -17.91 -0.15 11.78
CA LEU A 87 -17.76 -0.58 13.18
C LEU A 87 -18.23 0.48 14.17
N ARG A 88 -18.71 1.63 13.70
CA ARG A 88 -19.22 2.71 14.55
C ARG A 88 -20.63 2.41 15.01
N LEU A 89 -20.81 2.23 16.34
CA LEU A 89 -22.12 1.97 16.95
C LEU A 89 -23.06 3.19 16.86
N ASP A 90 -22.50 4.37 16.78
CA ASP A 90 -23.19 5.67 16.61
C ASP A 90 -23.23 6.15 15.15
N GLY A 91 -22.85 5.29 14.21
CA GLY A 91 -22.71 5.64 12.80
C GLY A 91 -23.97 5.35 11.97
N LYS A 92 -23.79 5.39 10.64
CA LYS A 92 -24.87 5.15 9.66
C LYS A 92 -25.41 3.70 9.68
N TYR A 93 -24.63 2.73 10.16
CA TYR A 93 -24.94 1.31 10.14
C TYR A 93 -24.77 0.68 11.53
N PRO A 94 -25.59 1.07 12.53
CA PRO A 94 -25.42 0.64 13.93
C PRO A 94 -25.65 -0.87 14.10
N ASP A 95 -26.58 -1.47 13.34
CA ASP A 95 -26.87 -2.91 13.42
C ASP A 95 -25.68 -3.75 12.92
N ASP A 96 -25.03 -3.33 11.82
CA ASP A 96 -23.81 -3.98 11.33
C ASP A 96 -22.70 -3.92 12.39
N ALA A 97 -22.54 -2.77 13.03
CA ALA A 97 -21.55 -2.58 14.07
C ALA A 97 -21.85 -3.42 15.33
N ALA A 98 -23.12 -3.56 15.71
CA ALA A 98 -23.55 -4.40 16.83
C ALA A 98 -23.30 -5.89 16.55
N LEU A 99 -23.63 -6.35 15.34
CA LEU A 99 -23.35 -7.74 14.92
C LEU A 99 -21.84 -8.02 14.87
N ALA A 100 -21.06 -7.09 14.33
CA ALA A 100 -19.60 -7.22 14.32
C ALA A 100 -19.02 -7.24 15.73
N ARG A 101 -19.55 -6.41 16.66
CA ARG A 101 -19.14 -6.42 18.07
C ARG A 101 -19.42 -7.78 18.72
N ALA A 102 -20.60 -8.34 18.51
CA ALA A 102 -20.93 -9.66 19.03
C ALA A 102 -19.98 -10.75 18.48
N ALA A 103 -19.69 -10.71 17.18
CA ALA A 103 -18.75 -11.66 16.54
C ALA A 103 -17.32 -11.53 17.10
N ILE A 104 -16.81 -10.29 17.24
CA ILE A 104 -15.48 -10.01 17.81
C ILE A 104 -15.38 -10.50 19.26
N GLN A 105 -16.41 -10.25 20.07
CA GLN A 105 -16.46 -10.71 21.45
C GLN A 105 -16.52 -12.26 21.54
N ALA A 106 -17.34 -12.89 20.69
CA ALA A 106 -17.47 -14.36 20.65
C ALA A 106 -16.19 -15.05 20.18
N ALA A 107 -15.38 -14.39 19.35
CA ALA A 107 -14.11 -14.92 18.89
C ALA A 107 -13.09 -15.12 20.02
N GLN A 108 -13.21 -14.43 21.15
CA GLN A 108 -12.30 -14.51 22.31
C GLN A 108 -10.82 -14.50 21.90
N ALA A 109 -10.47 -13.62 20.98
CA ALA A 109 -9.12 -13.56 20.42
C ALA A 109 -8.13 -12.88 21.38
N ASP A 110 -6.87 -13.30 21.27
CA ASP A 110 -5.73 -12.75 22.00
C ASP A 110 -5.17 -11.52 21.30
N VAL A 111 -5.37 -11.44 19.97
CA VAL A 111 -4.85 -10.38 19.10
C VAL A 111 -5.75 -10.14 17.90
N MET A 112 -5.83 -8.91 17.45
CA MET A 112 -6.37 -8.57 16.14
C MET A 112 -5.23 -8.10 15.23
N VAL A 113 -5.05 -8.78 14.11
CA VAL A 113 -4.11 -8.37 13.06
C VAL A 113 -4.87 -7.59 11.99
N VAL A 114 -4.40 -6.39 11.68
CA VAL A 114 -5.01 -5.49 10.71
C VAL A 114 -4.05 -5.26 9.54
N ALA A 115 -4.56 -5.39 8.32
CA ALA A 115 -3.81 -5.10 7.10
C ALA A 115 -4.75 -4.51 6.04
N ALA A 116 -4.57 -3.25 5.69
CA ALA A 116 -5.36 -2.56 4.65
C ALA A 116 -6.87 -2.87 4.74
N TYR A 117 -7.45 -2.82 5.94
CA TYR A 117 -8.86 -3.14 6.20
C TYR A 117 -9.80 -2.11 5.58
N GLY A 118 -9.42 -0.82 5.68
CA GLY A 118 -10.17 0.28 5.09
C GLY A 118 -11.41 0.73 5.86
N LEU A 119 -11.60 0.27 7.10
CA LEU A 119 -12.53 0.83 8.08
C LEU A 119 -11.74 1.35 9.28
N ILE A 120 -12.24 2.43 9.87
CA ILE A 120 -11.72 2.95 11.13
C ILE A 120 -12.12 2.00 12.25
N LEU A 121 -11.17 1.62 13.10
CA LEU A 121 -11.42 0.86 14.32
C LEU A 121 -11.80 1.86 15.43
N PRO A 122 -13.05 1.86 15.91
CA PRO A 122 -13.45 2.68 17.05
C PRO A 122 -12.83 2.15 18.34
N GLN A 123 -12.76 2.99 19.38
CA GLN A 123 -12.13 2.69 20.66
C GLN A 123 -12.60 1.35 21.25
N TRP A 124 -13.89 1.04 21.16
CA TRP A 124 -14.43 -0.22 21.71
C TRP A 124 -13.79 -1.48 21.09
N VAL A 125 -13.30 -1.43 19.83
CA VAL A 125 -12.57 -2.56 19.22
C VAL A 125 -11.22 -2.71 19.88
N LEU A 126 -10.50 -1.60 20.06
CA LEU A 126 -9.20 -1.58 20.74
C LEU A 126 -9.33 -2.10 22.17
N ASP A 127 -10.41 -1.72 22.88
CA ASP A 127 -10.68 -2.16 24.26
C ASP A 127 -11.01 -3.65 24.35
N VAL A 128 -11.83 -4.18 23.42
CA VAL A 128 -12.25 -5.61 23.45
C VAL A 128 -11.07 -6.54 23.21
N VAL A 129 -10.16 -6.16 22.32
CA VAL A 129 -8.97 -6.96 21.97
C VAL A 129 -7.75 -6.51 22.78
N GLY A 130 -7.81 -5.28 23.33
CA GLY A 130 -6.74 -4.69 24.12
C GLY A 130 -6.56 -5.38 25.48
N GLY A 131 -5.32 -5.47 25.91
CA GLY A 131 -4.94 -5.80 27.28
C GLY A 131 -4.40 -4.54 27.97
N ASP A 132 -4.08 -4.65 29.27
CA ASP A 132 -3.59 -3.54 30.11
C ASP A 132 -2.18 -3.06 29.78
N GLY A 133 -1.86 -2.88 28.50
CA GLY A 133 -0.59 -2.29 28.06
C GLY A 133 0.16 -3.05 26.97
N PRO A 134 1.30 -2.50 26.51
CA PRO A 134 2.04 -3.00 25.35
C PRO A 134 2.42 -4.46 25.54
N ALA A 135 2.33 -5.20 24.47
CA ALA A 135 2.55 -6.63 24.31
C ALA A 135 3.62 -7.22 25.24
N GLN A 136 3.27 -7.47 26.47
CA GLN A 136 4.08 -8.29 27.37
C GLN A 136 3.52 -9.70 27.33
N GLY A 137 4.09 -10.53 26.44
CA GLY A 137 3.71 -11.92 26.29
C GLY A 137 3.90 -12.70 27.59
N ALA A 138 2.78 -12.95 28.24
CA ALA A 138 2.62 -14.04 29.19
C ALA A 138 1.28 -14.68 28.87
N LYS A 139 1.18 -16.01 29.01
CA LYS A 139 -0.07 -16.75 28.81
C LYS A 139 -1.23 -16.03 29.53
N GLY A 140 -2.26 -15.65 28.77
CA GLY A 140 -3.45 -14.99 29.28
C GLY A 140 -3.50 -13.44 29.14
N LYS A 141 -2.51 -12.79 28.52
CA LYS A 141 -2.56 -11.34 28.21
C LYS A 141 -2.94 -11.13 26.76
N LYS A 142 -3.94 -10.27 26.55
CA LYS A 142 -4.32 -9.80 25.21
C LYS A 142 -3.25 -8.89 24.63
N LEU A 143 -2.94 -9.06 23.34
CA LEU A 143 -1.90 -8.34 22.63
C LEU A 143 -2.43 -7.06 21.94
N GLY A 144 -3.74 -6.83 21.94
CA GLY A 144 -4.36 -5.68 21.29
C GLY A 144 -4.46 -5.81 19.79
N CYS A 145 -4.53 -4.68 19.10
CA CYS A 145 -4.61 -4.61 17.66
C CYS A 145 -3.24 -4.28 17.07
N LEU A 146 -2.72 -5.13 16.18
CA LEU A 146 -1.46 -4.95 15.48
C LEU A 146 -1.74 -4.64 14.01
N ASN A 147 -1.10 -3.58 13.48
CA ASN A 147 -1.23 -3.21 12.06
C ASN A 147 0.04 -3.55 11.29
N ILE A 148 -0.15 -4.10 10.08
CA ILE A 148 0.90 -4.27 9.08
C ILE A 148 0.91 -3.01 8.22
N HIS A 149 1.82 -2.08 8.53
CA HIS A 149 1.93 -0.80 7.83
C HIS A 149 3.04 -0.83 6.79
N ALA A 150 2.70 -0.47 5.53
CA ALA A 150 3.60 -0.58 4.39
C ALA A 150 4.55 0.63 4.25
N SER A 151 5.19 1.03 5.34
CA SER A 151 6.28 2.01 5.36
C SER A 151 7.21 1.80 6.55
N VAL A 152 8.33 2.50 6.56
CA VAL A 152 9.22 2.65 7.72
C VAL A 152 8.73 3.85 8.55
N LEU A 153 7.88 3.59 9.55
CA LEU A 153 7.35 4.64 10.43
C LEU A 153 8.49 5.36 11.19
N PRO A 154 8.33 6.65 11.47
CA PRO A 154 7.12 7.49 11.37
C PRO A 154 6.86 8.09 9.98
N ARG A 155 7.68 7.74 8.96
CA ARG A 155 7.47 8.23 7.60
C ARG A 155 6.27 7.52 6.95
N TRP A 156 5.42 8.31 6.28
CA TRP A 156 4.26 7.84 5.51
C TRP A 156 3.15 7.17 6.35
N ARG A 157 2.76 7.80 7.48
CA ARG A 157 1.50 7.45 8.16
C ARG A 157 0.31 7.64 7.21
N GLY A 158 -0.68 6.77 7.22
CA GLY A 158 -1.92 6.90 6.46
C GLY A 158 -2.10 5.91 5.32
N ALA A 159 -2.93 6.28 4.31
CA ALA A 159 -3.59 5.32 3.44
C ALA A 159 -2.79 4.84 2.22
N ALA A 160 -1.77 5.60 1.75
CA ALA A 160 -1.09 5.31 0.49
C ALA A 160 0.45 5.36 0.58
N PRO A 161 1.08 4.73 1.61
CA PRO A 161 2.52 4.86 1.85
C PRO A 161 3.36 4.39 0.66
N ILE A 162 2.97 3.31 -0.03
CA ILE A 162 3.70 2.75 -1.17
C ILE A 162 3.79 3.75 -2.33
N HIS A 163 2.65 4.36 -2.70
CA HIS A 163 2.59 5.35 -3.78
C HIS A 163 3.46 6.57 -3.44
N ARG A 164 3.31 7.09 -2.21
CA ARG A 164 4.02 8.31 -1.79
C ARG A 164 5.51 8.12 -1.69
N ALA A 165 5.99 6.94 -1.29
CA ALA A 165 7.42 6.63 -1.25
C ALA A 165 8.04 6.67 -2.67
N ILE A 166 7.39 6.05 -3.68
CA ILE A 166 7.85 6.11 -5.06
C ILE A 166 7.76 7.54 -5.63
N GLU A 167 6.64 8.22 -5.42
CA GLU A 167 6.41 9.59 -5.89
C GLU A 167 7.48 10.56 -5.35
N ALA A 168 7.78 10.47 -4.07
CA ALA A 168 8.81 11.28 -3.42
C ALA A 168 10.24 10.95 -3.90
N GLY A 169 10.46 9.75 -4.45
CA GLY A 169 11.76 9.27 -4.88
C GLY A 169 12.60 8.74 -3.71
N ASP A 170 11.94 8.15 -2.71
CA ASP A 170 12.63 7.50 -1.61
C ASP A 170 13.49 6.35 -2.14
N ALA A 171 14.70 6.20 -1.59
CA ALA A 171 15.61 5.12 -1.98
C ALA A 171 15.25 3.79 -1.32
N GLU A 172 14.55 3.83 -0.19
CA GLU A 172 14.11 2.68 0.58
C GLU A 172 12.71 2.91 1.16
N THR A 173 12.02 1.82 1.41
CA THR A 173 10.79 1.74 2.18
C THR A 173 10.84 0.50 3.08
N GLY A 174 9.72 -0.02 3.53
CA GLY A 174 9.70 -1.24 4.33
C GLY A 174 8.31 -1.52 4.89
N VAL A 175 8.29 -2.40 5.88
CA VAL A 175 7.10 -2.71 6.66
C VAL A 175 7.38 -2.45 8.13
N THR A 176 6.43 -1.83 8.80
CA THR A 176 6.38 -1.70 10.25
C THR A 176 5.20 -2.49 10.78
N ILE A 177 5.45 -3.46 11.67
CA ILE A 177 4.41 -4.00 12.54
C ILE A 177 4.30 -3.04 13.72
N MET A 178 3.11 -2.49 13.94
CA MET A 178 2.87 -1.50 14.98
C MET A 178 1.66 -1.84 15.84
N GLN A 179 1.69 -1.41 17.09
CA GLN A 179 0.53 -1.41 17.96
C GLN A 179 -0.45 -0.31 17.49
N MET A 180 -1.72 -0.64 17.37
CA MET A 180 -2.72 0.39 17.03
C MET A 180 -3.17 1.14 18.29
N ASP A 181 -3.35 2.44 18.12
CA ASP A 181 -3.95 3.37 19.07
C ASP A 181 -5.11 4.14 18.40
N ALA A 182 -5.63 5.16 19.06
CA ALA A 182 -6.71 6.01 18.53
C ALA A 182 -6.25 6.96 17.42
N GLY A 183 -4.94 7.14 17.23
CA GLY A 183 -4.37 8.02 16.22
C GLY A 183 -4.21 7.35 14.86
N LEU A 184 -3.86 8.15 13.84
CA LEU A 184 -3.60 7.63 12.50
C LEU A 184 -2.15 7.13 12.42
N ASP A 185 -1.97 5.83 12.59
CA ASP A 185 -0.67 5.13 12.52
C ASP A 185 0.39 5.73 13.47
N THR A 186 -0.03 6.14 14.67
CA THR A 186 0.81 6.82 15.67
C THR A 186 1.35 5.90 16.75
N GLY A 187 0.81 4.69 16.88
CA GLY A 187 1.17 3.77 17.93
C GLY A 187 2.60 3.22 17.85
N ASP A 188 3.00 2.53 18.90
CA ASP A 188 4.37 2.04 19.06
C ASP A 188 4.77 1.03 17.98
N MET A 189 5.98 1.16 17.47
CA MET A 189 6.59 0.22 16.52
C MET A 189 7.08 -1.02 17.25
N LEU A 190 6.76 -2.19 16.71
CA LEU A 190 7.11 -3.51 17.29
C LEU A 190 8.24 -4.18 16.52
N LEU A 191 8.11 -4.26 15.19
CA LEU A 191 9.13 -4.75 14.27
C LEU A 191 9.19 -3.86 13.04
N ILE A 192 10.38 -3.67 12.51
CA ILE A 192 10.60 -2.92 11.27
C ILE A 192 11.58 -3.68 10.40
N GLU A 193 11.25 -3.80 9.13
CA GLU A 193 12.20 -4.27 8.14
C GLU A 193 12.14 -3.41 6.89
N LYS A 194 13.32 -2.99 6.43
CA LYS A 194 13.52 -2.12 5.28
C LYS A 194 13.76 -2.91 4.02
N LEU A 195 13.43 -2.28 2.90
CA LEU A 195 13.60 -2.85 1.56
C LEU A 195 13.93 -1.70 0.58
N PRO A 196 14.91 -1.86 -0.32
CA PRO A 196 15.25 -0.85 -1.30
C PRO A 196 14.12 -0.71 -2.35
N ILE A 197 13.92 0.51 -2.83
CA ILE A 197 13.05 0.80 -3.97
C ILE A 197 13.92 0.84 -5.22
N ALA A 198 13.76 -0.12 -6.11
CA ALA A 198 14.49 -0.14 -7.38
C ALA A 198 14.04 1.00 -8.30
N ALA A 199 14.95 1.48 -9.14
CA ALA A 199 14.67 2.57 -10.08
C ALA A 199 13.51 2.26 -11.05
N THR A 200 13.18 1.00 -11.25
CA THR A 200 12.09 0.52 -12.12
C THR A 200 10.85 0.08 -11.37
N ASP A 201 10.88 0.03 -10.03
CA ASP A 201 9.73 -0.43 -9.26
C ASP A 201 8.51 0.45 -9.49
N THR A 202 7.41 -0.18 -9.85
CA THR A 202 6.08 0.41 -9.83
C THR A 202 5.41 0.17 -8.47
N THR A 203 4.32 0.88 -8.18
CA THR A 203 3.53 0.61 -6.98
C THR A 203 3.03 -0.84 -6.93
N GLY A 204 2.65 -1.42 -8.07
CA GLY A 204 2.21 -2.82 -8.12
C GLY A 204 3.32 -3.79 -7.69
N GLN A 205 4.52 -3.63 -8.25
CA GLN A 205 5.66 -4.48 -7.92
C GLN A 205 6.12 -4.31 -6.46
N LEU A 206 6.17 -3.07 -5.99
CA LEU A 206 6.57 -2.78 -4.61
C LEU A 206 5.52 -3.27 -3.60
N HIS A 207 4.23 -3.17 -3.95
CA HIS A 207 3.12 -3.74 -3.18
C HIS A 207 3.32 -5.24 -2.94
N ASP A 208 3.64 -6.02 -3.98
CA ASP A 208 3.80 -7.46 -3.86
C ASP A 208 5.01 -7.83 -2.98
N LYS A 209 6.13 -7.10 -3.12
CA LYS A 209 7.30 -7.25 -2.26
C LYS A 209 6.97 -6.96 -0.78
N LEU A 210 6.25 -5.85 -0.53
CA LEU A 210 5.86 -5.45 0.83
C LEU A 210 4.78 -6.34 1.42
N ALA A 211 3.88 -6.91 0.62
CA ALA A 211 2.89 -7.88 1.07
C ALA A 211 3.56 -9.17 1.59
N ALA A 212 4.52 -9.69 0.83
CA ALA A 212 5.30 -10.86 1.24
C ALA A 212 6.11 -10.59 2.52
N LEU A 213 6.76 -9.42 2.59
CA LEU A 213 7.51 -8.97 3.75
C LEU A 213 6.61 -8.82 4.98
N GLY A 214 5.46 -8.16 4.83
CA GLY A 214 4.51 -7.91 5.91
C GLY A 214 3.91 -9.19 6.48
N GLY A 215 3.58 -10.15 5.61
CA GLY A 215 3.10 -11.46 6.03
C GLY A 215 4.13 -12.25 6.85
N ARG A 216 5.40 -12.24 6.43
CA ARG A 216 6.49 -12.86 7.20
C ARG A 216 6.72 -12.14 8.53
N LEU A 217 6.71 -10.82 8.52
CA LEU A 217 7.03 -10.01 9.69
C LEU A 217 5.94 -10.09 10.77
N ILE A 218 4.66 -10.20 10.38
CA ILE A 218 3.58 -10.38 11.36
C ILE A 218 3.62 -11.76 12.02
N VAL A 219 3.97 -12.83 11.29
CA VAL A 219 4.20 -14.16 11.88
C VAL A 219 5.30 -14.07 12.92
N GLN A 220 6.45 -13.49 12.58
CA GLN A 220 7.56 -13.28 13.51
C GLN A 220 7.15 -12.42 14.73
N ALA A 221 6.35 -11.39 14.54
CA ALA A 221 5.86 -10.55 15.63
C ALA A 221 5.01 -11.34 16.62
N LEU A 222 4.10 -12.19 16.13
CA LEU A 222 3.26 -13.01 16.99
C LEU A 222 4.05 -14.11 17.72
N GLU A 223 5.02 -14.74 17.07
CA GLU A 223 5.94 -15.69 17.70
C GLU A 223 6.74 -15.03 18.84
N LEU A 224 7.29 -13.84 18.59
CA LEU A 224 7.98 -13.05 19.61
C LEU A 224 7.05 -12.61 20.74
N ALA A 225 5.81 -12.21 20.42
CA ALA A 225 4.82 -11.82 21.43
C ALA A 225 4.53 -12.97 22.40
N ALA A 226 4.39 -14.19 21.88
CA ALA A 226 4.12 -15.37 22.67
C ALA A 226 5.23 -15.68 23.69
N CYS A 227 6.47 -15.36 23.35
CA CYS A 227 7.64 -15.53 24.22
C CYS A 227 7.96 -14.30 25.08
N GLY A 228 7.13 -13.22 25.01
CA GLY A 228 7.42 -11.95 25.70
C GLY A 228 8.61 -11.20 25.12
N GLY A 229 8.99 -11.50 23.86
CA GLY A 229 10.15 -10.93 23.18
C GLY A 229 9.91 -9.62 22.46
N LEU A 230 8.65 -9.19 22.27
CA LEU A 230 8.35 -7.90 21.65
C LEU A 230 8.78 -6.74 22.57
N ARG A 231 9.37 -5.73 21.94
CA ARG A 231 9.80 -4.49 22.61
C ARG A 231 9.20 -3.30 21.87
N PRO A 232 8.08 -2.74 22.37
CA PRO A 232 7.50 -1.54 21.78
C PRO A 232 8.46 -0.36 21.83
N VAL A 233 8.57 0.36 20.71
CA VAL A 233 9.38 1.57 20.58
C VAL A 233 8.49 2.69 20.11
N LYS A 234 8.42 3.78 20.87
CA LYS A 234 7.65 4.96 20.46
C LYS A 234 8.18 5.53 19.16
N GLN A 235 7.24 5.94 18.31
CA GLN A 235 7.63 6.65 17.09
C GLN A 235 8.27 8.00 17.45
N PRO A 236 9.42 8.35 16.85
CA PRO A 236 10.01 9.68 17.06
C PRO A 236 9.10 10.75 16.42
N GLU A 237 8.96 11.89 17.08
CA GLU A 237 8.22 13.05 16.54
C GLU A 237 8.89 13.61 15.26
N PRO A 238 10.22 13.80 15.20
CA PRO A 238 10.89 14.22 13.97
C PRO A 238 10.81 13.16 12.89
N GLY A 239 10.50 13.58 11.66
CA GLY A 239 10.43 12.70 10.49
C GLY A 239 9.04 12.10 10.22
N ALA A 240 8.03 12.41 11.01
CA ALA A 240 6.66 12.01 10.73
C ALA A 240 6.14 12.72 9.46
N THR A 241 5.68 11.92 8.51
CA THR A 241 5.05 12.40 7.27
C THR A 241 3.77 11.62 7.00
N TYR A 242 2.89 12.17 6.15
CA TYR A 242 1.58 11.59 5.90
C TYR A 242 1.39 11.20 4.44
N ALA A 243 0.85 10.00 4.24
CA ALA A 243 0.55 9.42 2.94
C ALA A 243 -0.97 9.46 2.69
N HIS A 244 -1.45 10.62 2.23
CA HIS A 244 -2.86 10.78 1.87
C HIS A 244 -3.24 9.83 0.74
N LYS A 245 -4.51 9.39 0.75
CA LYS A 245 -5.10 8.57 -0.30
C LYS A 245 -4.86 9.20 -1.67
N ILE A 246 -4.53 8.38 -2.65
CA ILE A 246 -4.36 8.83 -4.04
C ILE A 246 -5.73 9.12 -4.66
N GLU A 247 -5.86 10.29 -5.23
CA GLU A 247 -7.04 10.70 -5.96
C GLU A 247 -6.81 10.61 -7.48
N LYS A 248 -7.89 10.35 -8.23
CA LYS A 248 -7.77 10.12 -9.68
C LYS A 248 -7.20 11.32 -10.44
N HIS A 249 -7.50 12.54 -9.98
CA HIS A 249 -7.00 13.77 -10.63
C HIS A 249 -5.48 13.94 -10.51
N GLU A 250 -4.86 13.36 -9.48
CA GLU A 250 -3.41 13.40 -9.29
C GLU A 250 -2.64 12.68 -10.42
N ALA A 251 -3.31 11.76 -11.13
CA ALA A 251 -2.68 10.97 -12.19
C ALA A 251 -2.49 11.74 -13.51
N ALA A 252 -2.99 12.94 -13.62
CA ALA A 252 -2.73 13.80 -14.77
C ALA A 252 -1.25 14.21 -14.80
N ILE A 253 -0.58 13.99 -15.93
CA ILE A 253 0.82 14.36 -16.10
C ILE A 253 0.91 15.89 -16.22
N ASP A 254 1.72 16.48 -15.35
CA ASP A 254 2.07 17.90 -15.40
C ASP A 254 3.45 18.07 -16.06
N TRP A 255 3.47 18.50 -17.29
CA TRP A 255 4.69 18.73 -18.06
C TRP A 255 5.55 19.90 -17.54
N ASN A 256 5.04 20.70 -16.59
CA ASN A 256 5.82 21.73 -15.89
C ASN A 256 6.73 21.16 -14.80
N GLN A 257 6.67 19.87 -14.54
CA GLN A 257 7.59 19.16 -13.63
C GLN A 257 8.84 18.69 -14.38
N SER A 258 9.90 18.39 -13.64
CA SER A 258 11.09 17.76 -14.21
C SER A 258 10.78 16.34 -14.70
N ALA A 259 11.52 15.85 -15.69
CA ALA A 259 11.35 14.49 -16.20
C ALA A 259 11.46 13.42 -15.10
N SER A 260 12.36 13.61 -14.13
CA SER A 260 12.52 12.68 -13.01
C SER A 260 11.28 12.62 -12.12
N VAL A 261 10.62 13.73 -11.86
CA VAL A 261 9.35 13.79 -11.11
C VAL A 261 8.24 13.10 -11.89
N ILE A 262 8.10 13.42 -13.19
CA ILE A 262 7.09 12.82 -14.06
C ILE A 262 7.25 11.29 -14.10
N VAL A 263 8.46 10.79 -14.31
CA VAL A 263 8.75 9.35 -14.38
C VAL A 263 8.44 8.65 -13.03
N ARG A 264 8.79 9.27 -11.90
CA ARG A 264 8.40 8.74 -10.58
C ARG A 264 6.89 8.65 -10.40
N ARG A 265 6.14 9.69 -10.81
CA ARG A 265 4.67 9.70 -10.72
C ARG A 265 4.03 8.65 -11.63
N ILE A 266 4.57 8.43 -12.85
CA ILE A 266 4.11 7.36 -13.72
C ILE A 266 4.24 6.00 -13.02
N ARG A 267 5.39 5.71 -12.41
CA ARG A 267 5.61 4.47 -11.64
C ARG A 267 4.75 4.38 -10.38
N ALA A 268 4.62 5.49 -9.65
CA ALA A 268 3.81 5.57 -8.44
C ALA A 268 2.32 5.28 -8.73
N PHE A 269 1.83 5.62 -9.90
CA PHE A 269 0.43 5.43 -10.28
C PHE A 269 0.17 4.15 -11.11
N ASP A 270 1.13 3.29 -11.30
CA ASP A 270 0.96 1.97 -11.93
C ASP A 270 0.75 0.89 -10.85
N PRO A 271 -0.36 0.15 -10.84
CA PRO A 271 -1.43 0.06 -11.86
C PRO A 271 -2.60 1.04 -11.67
N PHE A 272 -2.68 1.75 -10.57
CA PHE A 272 -3.82 2.63 -10.27
C PHE A 272 -3.33 3.96 -9.66
N PRO A 273 -3.91 5.07 -10.09
CA PRO A 273 -4.99 5.28 -11.06
C PRO A 273 -4.55 5.20 -12.53
N GLY A 274 -3.26 5.14 -12.81
CA GLY A 274 -2.64 5.16 -14.12
C GLY A 274 -2.41 6.59 -14.61
N ALA A 275 -1.13 7.00 -14.69
CA ALA A 275 -0.76 8.32 -15.19
C ALA A 275 -1.31 8.53 -16.61
N HIS A 276 -1.81 9.75 -16.91
CA HIS A 276 -2.41 10.04 -18.19
C HIS A 276 -2.14 11.49 -18.64
N ALA A 277 -2.20 11.70 -19.94
CA ALA A 277 -2.18 13.01 -20.57
C ALA A 277 -3.10 13.03 -21.78
N VAL A 278 -3.60 14.19 -22.18
CA VAL A 278 -4.52 14.35 -23.32
C VAL A 278 -3.75 14.80 -24.54
N LEU A 279 -3.91 14.08 -25.65
CA LEU A 279 -3.35 14.44 -26.95
C LEU A 279 -4.46 14.36 -28.02
N ALA A 280 -4.67 15.44 -28.76
CA ALA A 280 -5.70 15.55 -29.79
C ALA A 280 -7.11 15.15 -29.27
N GLY A 281 -7.45 15.57 -28.04
CA GLY A 281 -8.74 15.28 -27.39
C GLY A 281 -8.88 13.87 -26.83
N GLU A 282 -7.86 13.00 -26.93
CA GLU A 282 -7.90 11.64 -26.40
C GLU A 282 -7.01 11.50 -25.15
N ALA A 283 -7.56 10.98 -24.06
CA ALA A 283 -6.84 10.73 -22.82
C ALA A 283 -6.01 9.44 -22.93
N LEU A 284 -4.72 9.57 -23.11
CA LEU A 284 -3.77 8.46 -23.22
C LEU A 284 -3.19 8.14 -21.85
N LYS A 285 -3.19 6.86 -21.45
CA LYS A 285 -2.42 6.41 -20.29
C LYS A 285 -0.97 6.18 -20.67
N VAL A 286 -0.09 6.55 -19.75
CA VAL A 286 1.35 6.33 -19.84
C VAL A 286 1.76 5.39 -18.72
N TRP A 287 2.40 4.27 -19.08
CA TRP A 287 2.77 3.21 -18.15
C TRP A 287 4.27 3.12 -17.89
N VAL A 288 5.07 3.40 -18.92
CA VAL A 288 6.52 3.42 -18.80
C VAL A 288 7.07 4.65 -19.50
N ALA A 289 7.97 5.33 -18.80
CA ALA A 289 8.72 6.46 -19.35
C ALA A 289 10.11 6.53 -18.71
N GLU A 290 11.03 7.20 -19.43
CA GLU A 290 12.39 7.42 -19.01
C GLU A 290 12.70 8.92 -18.97
N ALA A 291 13.51 9.32 -17.99
CA ALA A 291 14.03 10.68 -17.93
C ALA A 291 15.33 10.77 -18.73
N VAL A 292 15.32 11.60 -19.75
CA VAL A 292 16.51 11.83 -20.58
C VAL A 292 17.20 13.10 -20.12
N ALA A 293 18.48 13.00 -19.76
CA ALA A 293 19.29 14.11 -19.27
C ALA A 293 19.76 15.01 -20.45
N GLN A 294 18.79 15.47 -21.25
CA GLN A 294 19.03 16.39 -22.36
C GLN A 294 18.20 17.65 -22.13
N THR A 295 18.82 18.81 -22.33
CA THR A 295 18.13 20.10 -22.30
C THR A 295 17.28 20.23 -23.55
N PRO A 296 15.96 20.53 -23.42
CA PRO A 296 15.13 20.77 -24.60
C PRO A 296 15.53 22.09 -25.29
N PRO A 297 15.15 22.29 -26.56
CA PRO A 297 15.32 23.57 -27.23
C PRO A 297 14.74 24.73 -26.41
N VAL A 298 15.41 25.90 -26.44
CA VAL A 298 15.07 27.04 -25.58
C VAL A 298 13.63 27.52 -25.76
N ASP A 299 13.11 27.48 -26.98
CA ASP A 299 11.77 27.95 -27.34
C ASP A 299 10.71 26.84 -27.36
N ALA A 300 11.10 25.62 -26.96
CA ALA A 300 10.15 24.51 -26.98
C ALA A 300 9.17 24.57 -25.80
N GLU A 301 7.90 24.66 -26.09
CA GLU A 301 6.85 24.64 -25.08
C GLU A 301 6.73 23.27 -24.42
N LYS A 302 6.44 23.26 -23.11
CA LYS A 302 6.27 22.04 -22.32
C LYS A 302 5.09 21.21 -22.83
N GLY A 303 5.26 19.88 -22.87
CA GLY A 303 4.29 18.98 -23.45
C GLY A 303 4.44 18.81 -24.98
N THR A 304 5.34 19.55 -25.64
CA THR A 304 5.59 19.40 -27.08
C THR A 304 6.36 18.12 -27.39
N ILE A 305 5.95 17.43 -28.42
CA ILE A 305 6.59 16.23 -28.94
C ILE A 305 7.77 16.64 -29.81
N LEU A 306 8.98 16.32 -29.37
CA LEU A 306 10.22 16.66 -30.10
C LEU A 306 10.56 15.64 -31.17
N ALA A 307 10.40 14.36 -30.84
CA ALA A 307 10.74 13.25 -31.71
C ALA A 307 9.80 12.07 -31.48
N VAL A 308 9.59 11.32 -32.53
CA VAL A 308 8.81 10.08 -32.54
C VAL A 308 9.64 8.99 -33.18
N ALA A 309 9.93 7.92 -32.43
CA ALA A 309 10.70 6.78 -32.89
C ALA A 309 10.12 5.48 -32.34
N SER A 310 10.57 4.34 -32.86
CA SER A 310 10.10 3.02 -32.42
C SER A 310 10.45 2.70 -30.96
N ASP A 311 11.47 3.29 -30.41
CA ASP A 311 11.93 3.14 -29.03
C ASP A 311 11.21 4.09 -28.05
N GLY A 312 10.58 5.17 -28.56
CA GLY A 312 9.82 6.09 -27.68
C GLY A 312 9.38 7.37 -28.35
N ILE A 313 8.61 8.14 -27.59
CA ILE A 313 8.10 9.47 -27.95
C ILE A 313 8.74 10.46 -26.98
N ALA A 314 9.57 11.37 -27.50
CA ALA A 314 10.29 12.35 -26.69
C ALA A 314 9.46 13.61 -26.48
N ILE A 315 9.22 13.98 -25.22
CA ILE A 315 8.35 15.10 -24.81
C ILE A 315 9.15 16.12 -24.00
N VAL A 316 8.91 17.39 -24.25
CA VAL A 316 9.48 18.50 -23.46
C VAL A 316 8.85 18.54 -22.06
N ALA A 317 9.69 18.41 -21.03
CA ALA A 317 9.34 18.71 -19.64
C ALA A 317 9.97 20.03 -19.18
N MET A 318 9.95 20.36 -17.89
CA MET A 318 10.40 21.68 -17.37
C MET A 318 11.78 22.10 -17.94
N ASN A 319 12.80 21.27 -17.77
CA ASN A 319 14.20 21.53 -18.20
C ASN A 319 14.89 20.25 -18.68
N SER A 320 14.14 19.28 -19.13
CA SER A 320 14.57 17.93 -19.47
C SER A 320 13.57 17.30 -20.44
N ILE A 321 13.86 16.09 -20.91
CA ILE A 321 13.01 15.35 -21.85
C ILE A 321 12.48 14.09 -21.15
N VAL A 322 11.20 13.80 -21.36
CA VAL A 322 10.58 12.51 -20.99
C VAL A 322 10.43 11.66 -22.25
N LEU A 323 10.96 10.45 -22.25
CA LEU A 323 10.77 9.48 -23.32
C LEU A 323 9.65 8.51 -22.90
N LEU A 324 8.50 8.57 -23.58
CA LEU A 324 7.38 7.66 -23.34
C LEU A 324 7.59 6.36 -24.13
N THR A 325 7.69 5.22 -23.43
CA THR A 325 8.00 3.93 -24.06
C THR A 325 6.84 2.94 -24.05
N GLN A 326 5.82 3.13 -23.15
CA GLN A 326 4.63 2.32 -23.12
C GLN A 326 3.38 3.15 -22.87
N LEU A 327 2.40 3.03 -23.76
CA LEU A 327 1.17 3.82 -23.75
C LEU A 327 -0.06 2.94 -23.91
N GLN A 328 -1.26 3.53 -23.65
CA GLN A 328 -2.53 2.85 -23.79
C GLN A 328 -3.64 3.84 -24.16
N ARG A 329 -4.41 3.53 -25.19
CA ARG A 329 -5.64 4.25 -25.54
C ARG A 329 -6.79 3.84 -24.59
N PRO A 330 -7.82 4.68 -24.43
CA PRO A 330 -9.02 4.30 -23.67
C PRO A 330 -9.61 2.97 -24.18
N GLY A 331 -9.81 2.03 -23.25
CA GLY A 331 -10.34 0.69 -23.55
C GLY A 331 -9.38 -0.26 -24.29
N GLY A 332 -8.19 0.22 -24.69
CA GLY A 332 -7.18 -0.58 -25.39
C GLY A 332 -6.28 -1.40 -24.44
N LYS A 333 -5.21 -1.98 -25.01
CA LYS A 333 -4.15 -2.68 -24.29
C LYS A 333 -2.96 -1.76 -24.07
N ARG A 334 -2.09 -2.07 -23.09
CA ARG A 334 -0.76 -1.47 -22.96
C ARG A 334 0.08 -1.90 -24.16
N LEU A 335 0.68 -0.95 -24.86
CA LEU A 335 1.50 -1.17 -26.06
C LEU A 335 2.83 -0.46 -25.91
N SER A 336 3.91 -1.06 -26.45
CA SER A 336 5.16 -0.35 -26.66
C SER A 336 4.95 0.85 -27.60
N ALA A 337 5.84 1.84 -27.55
CA ALA A 337 5.77 3.01 -28.44
C ALA A 337 5.68 2.57 -29.92
N ALA A 338 6.52 1.62 -30.36
CA ALA A 338 6.46 1.08 -31.71
C ALA A 338 5.08 0.59 -32.11
N ASN A 339 4.47 -0.26 -31.30
CA ASN A 339 3.15 -0.82 -31.59
C ASN A 339 2.02 0.22 -31.46
N PHE A 340 2.17 1.18 -30.56
CA PHE A 340 1.20 2.27 -30.37
C PHE A 340 1.13 3.17 -31.61
N LEU A 341 2.27 3.51 -32.18
CA LEU A 341 2.40 4.37 -33.35
C LEU A 341 1.81 3.77 -34.65
N HIS A 342 1.64 2.44 -34.73
CA HIS A 342 0.94 1.84 -35.87
C HIS A 342 -0.55 2.18 -35.90
N GLY A 343 -1.16 2.51 -34.75
CA GLY A 343 -2.61 2.77 -34.64
C GLY A 343 -2.98 4.19 -34.17
N PHE A 344 -1.98 5.06 -33.95
CA PHE A 344 -2.21 6.41 -33.48
C PHE A 344 -1.16 7.36 -34.10
N ASP A 345 -1.63 8.28 -34.94
CA ASP A 345 -0.77 9.21 -35.68
C ASP A 345 -0.21 10.31 -34.75
N ILE A 346 1.02 10.13 -34.32
CA ILE A 346 1.76 11.11 -33.51
C ILE A 346 2.91 11.64 -34.34
N LYS A 347 3.04 12.99 -34.35
CA LYS A 347 4.09 13.70 -35.12
C LYS A 347 4.86 14.67 -34.24
N PRO A 348 6.15 14.91 -34.53
CA PRO A 348 6.88 16.03 -33.95
C PRO A 348 6.12 17.35 -34.16
N GLY A 349 6.15 18.19 -33.14
CA GLY A 349 5.41 19.46 -33.11
C GLY A 349 3.98 19.35 -32.53
N MET A 350 3.38 18.18 -32.46
CA MET A 350 2.14 18.00 -31.69
C MET A 350 2.39 18.25 -30.20
N ARG A 351 1.36 18.61 -29.46
CA ARG A 351 1.50 18.97 -28.06
C ARG A 351 0.41 18.31 -27.21
N PHE A 352 0.82 17.75 -26.09
CA PHE A 352 -0.11 17.32 -25.06
C PHE A 352 -0.79 18.54 -24.41
N GLU A 353 -2.06 18.42 -24.14
CA GLU A 353 -2.84 19.48 -23.53
C GLU A 353 -2.35 19.76 -22.10
N HIS A 354 -2.35 21.04 -21.72
CA HIS A 354 -2.11 21.43 -20.35
C HIS A 354 -3.35 21.08 -19.51
N ASN A 355 -3.21 20.25 -18.51
CA ASN A 355 -4.25 20.09 -17.52
C ASN A 355 -4.30 21.36 -16.64
N ALA A 356 -5.24 22.24 -16.93
CA ALA A 356 -5.58 23.36 -16.09
C ALA A 356 -6.36 22.86 -14.86
N GLY A 357 -5.69 22.17 -13.93
CA GLY A 357 -6.42 21.59 -12.80
C GLY A 357 -5.56 20.97 -11.72
N SER A 358 -4.66 21.73 -11.14
CA SER A 358 -4.26 21.53 -9.74
C SER A 358 -4.02 22.91 -9.14
N PRO A 359 -4.79 23.33 -8.12
CA PRO A 359 -4.42 24.54 -7.38
C PRO A 359 -3.05 24.31 -6.73
N PRO A 360 -2.20 25.34 -6.59
CA PRO A 360 -0.93 25.24 -5.88
C PRO A 360 -1.22 24.79 -4.46
N GLN A 361 -0.58 23.70 -4.04
CA GLN A 361 -0.58 23.29 -2.63
C GLN A 361 0.26 24.33 -1.88
N GLY A 362 -0.42 25.15 -1.06
CA GLY A 362 0.17 26.02 -0.05
C GLY A 362 0.59 25.23 1.19
#